data_35a41f1c06f31c57965821bc82a309b7
#
_entry.id   35a41f1c06f31c57965821bc82a309b7
#
_cell.length_a   1.000
_cell.length_b   1.000
_cell.length_c   1.000
_cell.angle_alpha   90.00
_cell.angle_beta   90.00
_cell.angle_gamma   90.00
#
_symmetry.space_group_name_H-M   'P 1'
#
loop_
_entity.id
_entity.type
_entity.pdbx_description
1 polymer ?
#
loop_
_entity_poly.entity_id
_entity_poly.type
_entity_poly.pdbx_seq_one_letter_code
_entity_poly.pdbx_strand_id
1 'polypeptide(L)'
;AGSTHEGEEEMLFGLFRSIRSRFPQFKLLIAPRHLERIQAIENKAKQSGVVLRKVSDFIREGSEKRPESETDETLLVLDRMGVLAGLYRLADAVFIGGSLVKMGGHNLVEPAFFEKPILFGPFMENFIEMGEEFKRADAAVEVEDASGLEKELVFLMQNPERCRALGRAAKRLVFRHQGATNRNLEIILSAVA
;
A
#
# COMPACT_ATOMS: atom_id res chain seq x y z
N ALA A 1 -3.31 1.45 0.03
CA ALA A 1 -3.24 0.09 -0.52
C ALA A 1 -2.69 0.16 -1.93
N GLY A 2 -1.56 -0.48 -2.18
CA GLY A 2 -0.87 -0.47 -3.47
C GLY A 2 -1.00 -1.79 -4.20
N SER A 3 -1.23 -1.75 -5.53
CA SER A 3 -1.33 -2.91 -6.42
C SER A 3 -2.40 -3.93 -5.99
N THR A 4 -3.60 -3.44 -5.67
CA THR A 4 -4.71 -4.30 -5.23
C THR A 4 -5.27 -5.14 -6.36
N HIS A 5 -5.84 -6.28 -6.02
CA HIS A 5 -6.47 -7.25 -6.91
C HIS A 5 -7.93 -7.51 -6.53
N GLU A 6 -8.62 -8.21 -7.42
CA GLU A 6 -10.03 -8.57 -7.20
C GLU A 6 -10.22 -9.36 -5.90
N GLY A 7 -11.23 -8.97 -5.13
CA GLY A 7 -11.52 -9.50 -3.80
C GLY A 7 -10.93 -8.65 -2.69
N GLU A 8 -9.77 -8.01 -2.89
CA GLU A 8 -9.16 -7.15 -1.88
C GLU A 8 -9.88 -5.81 -1.75
N GLU A 9 -10.36 -5.26 -2.87
CA GLU A 9 -11.04 -3.96 -2.82
C GLU A 9 -12.29 -4.00 -1.94
N GLU A 10 -13.07 -5.07 -2.01
CA GLU A 10 -14.27 -5.25 -1.16
C GLU A 10 -13.89 -5.40 0.32
N MET A 11 -12.80 -6.12 0.62
CA MET A 11 -12.26 -6.19 1.99
C MET A 11 -11.86 -4.81 2.49
N LEU A 12 -11.19 -4.02 1.65
CA LEU A 12 -10.75 -2.66 1.96
C LEU A 12 -11.93 -1.68 2.13
N PHE A 13 -13.04 -1.86 1.41
CA PHE A 13 -14.25 -1.06 1.62
C PHE A 13 -14.85 -1.32 3.01
N GLY A 14 -14.95 -2.60 3.41
CA GLY A 14 -15.41 -2.98 4.74
C GLY A 14 -14.53 -2.41 5.84
N LEU A 15 -13.21 -2.59 5.70
CA LEU A 15 -12.19 -2.05 6.59
C LEU A 15 -12.26 -0.51 6.70
N PHE A 16 -12.38 0.18 5.58
CA PHE A 16 -12.50 1.63 5.54
C PHE A 16 -13.69 2.14 6.38
N ARG A 17 -14.87 1.54 6.18
CA ARG A 17 -16.06 1.88 6.95
C ARG A 17 -15.89 1.60 8.44
N SER A 18 -15.36 0.45 8.78
CA SER A 18 -15.13 0.02 10.16
C SER A 18 -14.15 0.96 10.89
N ILE A 19 -13.01 1.27 10.29
CA ILE A 19 -12.04 2.17 10.91
C ILE A 19 -12.60 3.59 11.03
N ARG A 20 -13.23 4.11 9.98
CA ARG A 20 -13.78 5.47 10.00
C ARG A 20 -14.86 5.70 11.04
N SER A 21 -15.65 4.69 11.37
CA SER A 21 -16.66 4.82 12.43
C SER A 21 -16.04 5.17 13.80
N ARG A 22 -14.76 4.83 14.00
CA ARG A 22 -14.00 5.08 15.24
C ARG A 22 -12.95 6.19 15.07
N PHE A 23 -12.44 6.38 13.85
CA PHE A 23 -11.39 7.32 13.50
C PHE A 23 -11.81 8.12 12.27
N PRO A 24 -12.60 9.18 12.42
CA PRO A 24 -13.15 9.96 11.29
C PRO A 24 -12.10 10.58 10.35
N GLN A 25 -10.87 10.78 10.83
CA GLN A 25 -9.76 11.30 10.04
C GLN A 25 -9.09 10.23 9.13
N PHE A 26 -9.44 8.94 9.27
CA PHE A 26 -8.84 7.88 8.46
C PHE A 26 -9.14 8.09 6.97
N LYS A 27 -8.12 8.08 6.15
CA LYS A 27 -8.21 8.18 4.70
C LYS A 27 -7.65 6.90 4.08
N LEU A 28 -8.26 6.44 3.01
CA LEU A 28 -7.79 5.29 2.25
C LEU A 28 -7.66 5.64 0.78
N LEU A 29 -6.50 5.32 0.21
CA LEU A 29 -6.28 5.33 -1.22
C LEU A 29 -6.03 3.91 -1.68
N ILE A 30 -6.75 3.47 -2.70
CA ILE A 30 -6.61 2.18 -3.38
C ILE A 30 -5.95 2.44 -4.73
N ALA A 31 -4.85 1.75 -5.00
CA ALA A 31 -4.20 1.73 -6.29
C ALA A 31 -4.31 0.32 -6.89
N PRO A 32 -5.28 0.06 -7.77
CA PRO A 32 -5.43 -1.26 -8.38
C PRO A 32 -4.25 -1.58 -9.30
N ARG A 33 -3.86 -2.84 -9.34
CA ARG A 33 -2.79 -3.32 -10.24
C ARG A 33 -3.15 -3.11 -11.71
N HIS A 34 -4.43 -3.23 -12.03
CA HIS A 34 -4.99 -3.19 -13.37
C HIS A 34 -6.02 -2.06 -13.48
N LEU A 35 -5.66 -0.98 -14.19
CA LEU A 35 -6.52 0.22 -14.30
C LEU A 35 -7.82 -0.04 -15.07
N GLU A 36 -7.86 -1.03 -15.96
CA GLU A 36 -9.07 -1.45 -16.67
C GLU A 36 -10.18 -1.92 -15.72
N ARG A 37 -9.85 -2.26 -14.46
CA ARG A 37 -10.82 -2.68 -13.45
C ARG A 37 -11.49 -1.53 -12.71
N ILE A 38 -11.08 -0.28 -12.93
CA ILE A 38 -11.59 0.88 -12.17
C ILE A 38 -13.11 0.97 -12.22
N GLN A 39 -13.71 0.77 -13.40
CA GLN A 39 -15.17 0.80 -13.51
C GLN A 39 -15.86 -0.30 -12.68
N ALA A 40 -15.28 -1.49 -12.62
CA ALA A 40 -15.79 -2.56 -11.76
C ALA A 40 -15.65 -2.21 -10.27
N ILE A 41 -14.53 -1.61 -9.88
CA ILE A 41 -14.26 -1.15 -8.51
C ILE A 41 -15.27 -0.06 -8.12
N GLU A 42 -15.56 0.92 -8.99
CA GLU A 42 -16.58 1.94 -8.77
C GLU A 42 -17.96 1.33 -8.52
N ASN A 43 -18.35 0.36 -9.33
CA ASN A 43 -19.63 -0.33 -9.19
C ASN A 43 -19.73 -1.09 -7.86
N LYS A 44 -18.67 -1.79 -7.46
CA LYS A 44 -18.58 -2.52 -6.18
C LYS A 44 -18.59 -1.56 -4.97
N ALA A 45 -17.89 -0.43 -5.06
CA ALA A 45 -17.90 0.62 -4.03
C ALA A 45 -19.33 1.15 -3.83
N LYS A 46 -20.03 1.47 -4.91
CA LYS A 46 -21.42 1.93 -4.88
C LYS A 46 -22.37 0.91 -4.24
N GLN A 47 -22.22 -0.38 -4.59
CA GLN A 47 -22.99 -1.47 -3.97
C GLN A 47 -22.72 -1.62 -2.48
N SER A 48 -21.46 -1.33 -2.06
CA SER A 48 -21.03 -1.38 -0.65
C SER A 48 -21.38 -0.10 0.11
N GLY A 49 -22.01 0.90 -0.51
CA GLY A 49 -22.33 2.19 0.12
C GLY A 49 -21.08 3.04 0.42
N VAL A 50 -20.00 2.84 -0.33
CA VAL A 50 -18.75 3.62 -0.20
C VAL A 50 -18.71 4.69 -1.29
N VAL A 51 -18.48 5.94 -0.89
CA VAL A 51 -18.24 7.05 -1.84
C VAL A 51 -16.79 6.94 -2.31
N LEU A 52 -16.60 6.68 -3.61
CA LEU A 52 -15.29 6.54 -4.22
C LEU A 52 -15.08 7.64 -5.25
N ARG A 53 -13.88 8.26 -5.26
CA ARG A 53 -13.49 9.27 -6.26
C ARG A 53 -12.14 8.93 -6.87
N LYS A 54 -11.96 9.29 -8.13
CA LYS A 54 -10.70 9.13 -8.85
C LYS A 54 -9.70 10.21 -8.46
N VAL A 55 -8.44 9.86 -8.38
CA VAL A 55 -7.36 10.84 -8.15
C VAL A 55 -7.31 11.85 -9.32
N SER A 56 -7.60 11.41 -10.55
CA SER A 56 -7.63 12.30 -11.73
C SER A 56 -8.66 13.44 -11.62
N ASP A 57 -9.74 13.26 -10.87
CA ASP A 57 -10.77 14.28 -10.70
C ASP A 57 -10.18 15.52 -10.01
N PHE A 58 -9.29 15.31 -9.02
CA PHE A 58 -8.66 16.41 -8.28
C PHE A 58 -7.58 17.15 -9.09
N ILE A 59 -6.92 16.45 -10.03
CA ILE A 59 -5.83 17.02 -10.83
C ILE A 59 -6.38 17.88 -11.98
N ARG A 60 -7.55 17.51 -12.55
CA ARG A 60 -8.16 18.23 -13.66
C ARG A 60 -8.74 19.57 -13.26
N GLU A 61 -9.22 19.69 -12.05
CA GLU A 61 -9.91 20.90 -11.60
C GLU A 61 -8.98 22.10 -11.39
N GLY A 62 -7.65 21.90 -11.35
CA GLY A 62 -6.66 22.99 -11.21
C GLY A 62 -6.97 23.95 -10.05
N SER A 63 -7.91 23.58 -9.21
CA SER A 63 -8.49 24.44 -8.22
C SER A 63 -7.75 24.23 -6.90
N GLU A 64 -7.21 25.32 -6.38
CA GLU A 64 -6.85 25.44 -4.96
C GLU A 64 -8.07 25.28 -4.03
N LYS A 65 -9.27 25.16 -4.60
CA LYS A 65 -10.51 24.99 -3.85
C LYS A 65 -10.83 23.51 -3.69
N ARG A 66 -10.72 23.05 -2.47
CA ARG A 66 -11.35 21.82 -2.01
C ARG A 66 -12.84 21.88 -2.37
N PRO A 67 -13.43 20.89 -3.08
CA PRO A 67 -14.86 20.93 -3.39
C PRO A 67 -15.65 21.04 -2.08
N GLU A 68 -16.53 22.02 -1.98
CA GLU A 68 -17.33 22.28 -0.76
C GLU A 68 -18.25 21.11 -0.36
N SER A 69 -18.41 20.11 -1.24
CA SER A 69 -19.22 18.90 -1.03
C SER A 69 -18.43 17.66 -0.63
N GLU A 70 -17.14 17.78 -0.33
CA GLU A 70 -16.38 16.62 0.18
C GLU A 70 -16.87 16.26 1.57
N THR A 71 -17.76 15.28 1.61
CA THR A 71 -17.94 14.54 2.84
C THR A 71 -16.59 13.89 3.15
N ASP A 72 -16.15 14.01 4.38
CA ASP A 72 -14.90 13.41 4.86
C ASP A 72 -14.84 11.86 4.66
N GLU A 73 -15.89 11.28 4.11
CA GLU A 73 -16.14 9.85 3.93
C GLU A 73 -15.70 9.29 2.57
N THR A 74 -14.92 10.05 1.80
CA THR A 74 -14.51 9.63 0.45
C THR A 74 -13.28 8.76 0.46
N LEU A 75 -13.37 7.58 -0.16
CA LEU A 75 -12.24 6.73 -0.50
C LEU A 75 -11.69 7.15 -1.87
N LEU A 76 -10.36 7.14 -2.01
CA LEU A 76 -9.72 7.50 -3.27
C LEU A 76 -9.29 6.26 -4.06
N VAL A 77 -9.49 6.26 -5.37
CA VAL A 77 -8.90 5.27 -6.28
C VAL A 77 -7.90 5.94 -7.21
N LEU A 78 -6.71 5.35 -7.30
CA LEU A 78 -5.68 5.80 -8.22
C LEU A 78 -5.96 5.25 -9.62
N ASP A 79 -6.29 6.14 -10.53
CA ASP A 79 -6.66 5.86 -11.92
C ASP A 79 -5.58 6.28 -12.93
N ARG A 80 -4.32 6.39 -12.46
CA ARG A 80 -3.17 6.80 -13.29
C ARG A 80 -1.96 5.92 -13.04
N MET A 81 -1.26 5.60 -14.13
CA MET A 81 0.04 4.91 -14.06
C MET A 81 1.17 5.86 -13.65
N GLY A 82 2.21 5.29 -13.04
CA GLY A 82 3.49 5.97 -12.81
C GLY A 82 3.53 6.93 -11.61
N VAL A 83 2.43 7.12 -10.88
CA VAL A 83 2.38 8.06 -9.74
C VAL A 83 2.33 7.39 -8.37
N LEU A 84 2.11 6.08 -8.31
CA LEU A 84 1.95 5.34 -7.04
C LEU A 84 3.17 5.48 -6.13
N ALA A 85 4.38 5.34 -6.69
CA ALA A 85 5.61 5.48 -5.92
C ALA A 85 5.69 6.83 -5.19
N GLY A 86 5.33 7.93 -5.86
CA GLY A 86 5.27 9.26 -5.26
C GLY A 86 4.21 9.36 -4.14
N LEU A 87 3.08 8.69 -4.29
CA LEU A 87 2.00 8.70 -3.31
C LEU A 87 2.34 7.93 -2.02
N TYR A 88 3.22 6.94 -2.07
CA TYR A 88 3.72 6.29 -0.86
C TYR A 88 4.36 7.29 0.12
N ARG A 89 4.95 8.37 -0.39
CA ARG A 89 5.52 9.42 0.46
C ARG A 89 4.48 10.05 1.39
N LEU A 90 3.23 10.13 0.96
CA LEU A 90 2.13 10.74 1.72
C LEU A 90 1.42 9.77 2.67
N ALA A 91 1.65 8.46 2.52
CA ALA A 91 1.01 7.46 3.36
C ALA A 91 1.60 7.43 4.78
N ASP A 92 0.76 7.11 5.76
CA ASP A 92 1.19 6.78 7.13
C ASP A 92 1.52 5.29 7.26
N ALA A 93 0.78 4.43 6.53
CA ALA A 93 1.06 3.00 6.41
C ALA A 93 0.68 2.52 5.00
N VAL A 94 1.28 1.42 4.54
CA VAL A 94 1.05 0.85 3.21
C VAL A 94 0.68 -0.61 3.33
N PHE A 95 -0.45 -0.97 2.75
CA PHE A 95 -0.81 -2.37 2.49
C PHE A 95 -0.40 -2.75 1.07
N ILE A 96 0.25 -3.90 0.92
CA ILE A 96 0.67 -4.47 -0.36
C ILE A 96 -0.41 -5.42 -0.86
N GLY A 97 -1.03 -5.08 -1.97
CA GLY A 97 -2.08 -5.88 -2.59
C GLY A 97 -1.56 -7.17 -3.26
N GLY A 98 -2.49 -8.01 -3.72
CA GLY A 98 -2.21 -9.35 -4.24
C GLY A 98 -1.73 -10.32 -3.16
N SER A 99 -1.76 -9.90 -1.90
CA SER A 99 -1.24 -10.66 -0.77
C SER A 99 -2.32 -11.22 0.17
N LEU A 100 -3.54 -10.68 0.18
CA LEU A 100 -4.70 -11.28 0.84
C LEU A 100 -5.53 -12.17 -0.10
N VAL A 101 -5.19 -12.17 -1.38
CA VAL A 101 -5.71 -13.07 -2.41
C VAL A 101 -4.55 -13.81 -3.07
N LYS A 102 -4.78 -14.98 -3.67
CA LYS A 102 -3.72 -15.82 -4.26
C LYS A 102 -3.18 -15.25 -5.58
N MET A 103 -2.56 -14.08 -5.50
CA MET A 103 -1.94 -13.40 -6.66
C MET A 103 -0.42 -13.23 -6.50
N GLY A 104 0.15 -13.74 -5.39
CA GLY A 104 1.59 -13.81 -5.19
C GLY A 104 2.24 -12.55 -4.64
N GLY A 105 1.44 -11.56 -4.23
CA GLY A 105 1.93 -10.30 -3.64
C GLY A 105 2.63 -9.39 -4.63
N HIS A 106 3.18 -8.29 -4.09
CA HIS A 106 3.92 -7.29 -4.85
C HIS A 106 5.16 -6.80 -4.10
N ASN A 107 5.98 -5.98 -4.77
CA ASN A 107 7.27 -5.48 -4.28
C ASN A 107 7.11 -4.56 -3.05
N LEU A 108 7.88 -4.84 -1.99
CA LEU A 108 7.91 -4.07 -0.74
C LEU A 108 8.94 -2.92 -0.77
N VAL A 109 9.81 -2.87 -1.77
CA VAL A 109 10.94 -1.91 -1.80
C VAL A 109 10.47 -0.47 -1.94
N GLU A 110 9.46 -0.20 -2.77
CA GLU A 110 9.01 1.17 -3.00
C GLU A 110 8.50 1.86 -1.71
N PRO A 111 7.55 1.31 -0.95
CA PRO A 111 7.14 1.93 0.30
C PRO A 111 8.24 1.94 1.37
N ALA A 112 9.12 0.92 1.39
CA ALA A 112 10.25 0.88 2.29
C ALA A 112 11.24 2.02 2.06
N PHE A 113 11.49 2.38 0.78
CA PHE A 113 12.32 3.53 0.42
C PHE A 113 11.82 4.83 1.07
N PHE A 114 10.50 5.00 1.16
CA PHE A 114 9.86 6.15 1.79
C PHE A 114 9.66 6.01 3.31
N GLU A 115 10.30 5.01 3.94
CA GLU A 115 10.24 4.82 5.40
C GLU A 115 8.81 4.57 5.90
N LYS A 116 8.01 3.82 5.13
CA LYS A 116 6.63 3.53 5.49
C LYS A 116 6.49 2.17 6.16
N PRO A 117 5.67 2.06 7.23
CA PRO A 117 5.22 0.76 7.73
C PRO A 117 4.52 0.00 6.62
N ILE A 118 4.86 -1.27 6.49
CA ILE A 118 4.36 -2.13 5.41
C ILE A 118 3.59 -3.28 6.04
N LEU A 119 2.38 -3.52 5.51
CA LEU A 119 1.55 -4.66 5.83
C LEU A 119 1.30 -5.47 4.57
N PHE A 120 1.27 -6.79 4.68
CA PHE A 120 0.96 -7.68 3.58
C PHE A 120 0.29 -8.96 4.09
N GLY A 121 -0.44 -9.65 3.23
CA GLY A 121 -1.11 -10.91 3.54
C GLY A 121 -0.22 -12.13 3.29
N PRO A 122 -0.73 -13.36 3.53
CA PRO A 122 0.06 -14.60 3.49
C PRO A 122 0.46 -15.04 2.07
N PHE A 123 -0.15 -14.48 1.02
CA PHE A 123 0.12 -14.90 -0.35
C PHE A 123 1.20 -14.03 -1.00
N MET A 124 2.46 -14.37 -0.75
CA MET A 124 3.65 -13.66 -1.25
C MET A 124 4.53 -14.55 -2.14
N GLU A 125 3.93 -15.47 -2.90
CA GLU A 125 4.66 -16.49 -3.66
C GLU A 125 5.66 -15.91 -4.67
N ASN A 126 5.39 -14.73 -5.22
CA ASN A 126 6.33 -14.05 -6.13
C ASN A 126 7.46 -13.30 -5.38
N PHE A 127 7.35 -13.14 -4.06
CA PHE A 127 8.26 -12.35 -3.22
C PHE A 127 8.56 -13.03 -1.88
N ILE A 128 8.58 -14.37 -1.83
CA ILE A 128 8.75 -15.17 -0.60
C ILE A 128 9.99 -14.71 0.18
N GLU A 129 11.15 -14.72 -0.45
CA GLU A 129 12.41 -14.36 0.22
C GLU A 129 12.39 -12.94 0.78
N MET A 130 11.84 -12.00 0.00
CA MET A 130 11.69 -10.60 0.42
C MET A 130 10.73 -10.49 1.61
N GLY A 131 9.56 -11.12 1.56
CA GLY A 131 8.59 -11.11 2.65
C GLY A 131 9.20 -11.65 3.95
N GLU A 132 9.88 -12.81 3.87
CA GLU A 132 10.55 -13.40 5.02
C GLU A 132 11.69 -12.54 5.58
N GLU A 133 12.45 -11.88 4.71
CA GLU A 133 13.52 -10.98 5.13
C GLU A 133 12.95 -9.75 5.85
N PHE A 134 11.88 -9.16 5.30
CA PHE A 134 11.22 -8.01 5.91
C PHE A 134 10.61 -8.35 7.28
N LYS A 135 9.99 -9.53 7.44
CA LYS A 135 9.48 -10.00 8.73
C LYS A 135 10.60 -10.17 9.75
N ARG A 136 11.67 -10.89 9.38
CA ARG A 136 12.83 -11.14 10.27
C ARG A 136 13.52 -9.85 10.71
N ALA A 137 13.51 -8.82 9.86
CA ALA A 137 14.10 -7.52 10.16
C ALA A 137 13.16 -6.59 10.96
N ASP A 138 11.97 -7.06 11.33
CA ASP A 138 10.90 -6.22 11.92
C ASP A 138 10.60 -4.98 11.06
N ALA A 139 10.62 -5.17 9.74
CA ALA A 139 10.48 -4.13 8.71
C ALA A 139 9.11 -4.14 8.02
N ALA A 140 8.32 -5.17 8.22
CA ALA A 140 6.96 -5.29 7.77
C ALA A 140 6.17 -6.25 8.67
N VAL A 141 4.85 -6.19 8.57
CA VAL A 141 3.93 -7.06 9.32
C VAL A 141 3.12 -7.89 8.33
N GLU A 142 3.18 -9.22 8.49
CA GLU A 142 2.28 -10.13 7.82
C GLU A 142 0.97 -10.21 8.60
N VAL A 143 -0.16 -10.08 7.92
CA VAL A 143 -1.50 -10.21 8.48
C VAL A 143 -2.20 -11.41 7.85
N GLU A 144 -3.01 -12.13 8.62
CA GLU A 144 -3.65 -13.36 8.14
C GLU A 144 -4.80 -13.08 7.17
N ASP A 145 -5.57 -12.01 7.44
CA ASP A 145 -6.78 -11.67 6.71
C ASP A 145 -7.12 -10.16 6.84
N ALA A 146 -8.27 -9.77 6.30
CA ALA A 146 -8.76 -8.39 6.38
C ALA A 146 -9.01 -7.92 7.83
N SER A 147 -9.40 -8.82 8.75
CA SER A 147 -9.58 -8.50 10.17
C SER A 147 -8.24 -8.25 10.84
N GLY A 148 -7.22 -9.05 10.53
CA GLY A 148 -5.85 -8.83 10.96
C GLY A 148 -5.29 -7.51 10.45
N LEU A 149 -5.55 -7.18 9.17
CA LEU A 149 -5.16 -5.90 8.59
C LEU A 149 -5.81 -4.72 9.32
N GLU A 150 -7.11 -4.80 9.61
CA GLU A 150 -7.81 -3.75 10.35
C GLU A 150 -7.22 -3.55 11.75
N LYS A 151 -7.00 -4.65 12.49
CA LYS A 151 -6.44 -4.61 13.84
C LYS A 151 -5.06 -3.96 13.85
N GLU A 152 -4.21 -4.37 12.91
CA GLU A 152 -2.83 -3.83 12.83
C GLU A 152 -2.83 -2.35 12.43
N LEU A 153 -3.66 -1.93 11.48
CA LEU A 153 -3.80 -0.51 11.14
C LEU A 153 -4.24 0.32 12.33
N VAL A 154 -5.25 -0.12 13.07
CA VAL A 154 -5.71 0.56 14.28
C VAL A 154 -4.61 0.61 15.34
N PHE A 155 -3.88 -0.50 15.53
CA PHE A 155 -2.75 -0.54 16.45
C PHE A 155 -1.66 0.48 16.06
N LEU A 156 -1.29 0.55 14.78
CA LEU A 156 -0.30 1.52 14.29
C LEU A 156 -0.76 2.97 14.44
N MET A 157 -2.04 3.25 14.22
CA MET A 157 -2.62 4.59 14.44
C MET A 157 -2.53 5.03 15.89
N GLN A 158 -2.67 4.10 16.83
CA GLN A 158 -2.59 4.35 18.27
C GLN A 158 -1.15 4.32 18.81
N ASN A 159 -0.20 3.80 18.03
CA ASN A 159 1.19 3.60 18.44
C ASN A 159 2.18 4.24 17.44
N PRO A 160 2.31 5.59 17.40
CA PRO A 160 3.17 6.27 16.43
C PRO A 160 4.65 5.87 16.52
N GLU A 161 5.14 5.46 17.71
CA GLU A 161 6.52 4.97 17.87
C GLU A 161 6.74 3.67 17.11
N ARG A 162 5.78 2.72 17.21
CA ARG A 162 5.85 1.46 16.45
C ARG A 162 5.79 1.72 14.95
N CYS A 163 4.89 2.61 14.53
CA CYS A 163 4.75 3.03 13.15
C CYS A 163 6.11 3.54 12.60
N ARG A 164 6.77 4.45 13.32
CA ARG A 164 8.09 4.97 12.95
C ARG A 164 9.19 3.91 12.99
N ALA A 165 9.15 2.98 13.96
CA ALA A 165 10.15 1.93 14.09
C ALA A 165 10.12 0.98 12.88
N LEU A 166 8.93 0.52 12.47
CA LEU A 166 8.73 -0.32 11.28
C LEU A 166 9.25 0.37 10.02
N GLY A 167 8.83 1.62 9.78
CA GLY A 167 9.27 2.37 8.60
C GLY A 167 10.78 2.54 8.53
N ARG A 168 11.42 2.88 9.66
CA ARG A 168 12.89 2.97 9.73
C ARG A 168 13.57 1.63 9.48
N ALA A 169 13.02 0.53 9.99
CA ALA A 169 13.56 -0.80 9.76
C ALA A 169 13.45 -1.18 8.27
N ALA A 170 12.29 -0.92 7.65
CA ALA A 170 12.07 -1.15 6.22
C ALA A 170 13.09 -0.39 5.36
N LYS A 171 13.27 0.89 5.62
CA LYS A 171 14.24 1.71 4.90
C LYS A 171 15.67 1.21 5.08
N ARG A 172 16.10 0.92 6.31
CA ARG A 172 17.45 0.38 6.56
C ARG A 172 17.70 -0.91 5.81
N LEU A 173 16.69 -1.78 5.73
CA LEU A 173 16.79 -3.05 5.01
C LEU A 173 17.07 -2.82 3.53
N VAL A 174 16.27 -1.99 2.87
CA VAL A 174 16.46 -1.66 1.45
C VAL A 174 17.82 -1.02 1.19
N PHE A 175 18.25 -0.11 2.04
CA PHE A 175 19.55 0.57 1.87
C PHE A 175 20.75 -0.37 2.08
N ARG A 176 20.62 -1.43 2.87
CA ARG A 176 21.68 -2.47 2.97
C ARG A 176 21.89 -3.24 1.66
N HIS A 177 20.85 -3.38 0.86
CA HIS A 177 20.91 -4.01 -0.46
C HIS A 177 21.35 -3.08 -1.60
N GLN A 178 21.53 -1.79 -1.32
CA GLN A 178 22.07 -0.86 -2.32
C GLN A 178 23.50 -1.27 -2.73
N GLY A 179 23.80 -1.05 -4.01
CA GLY A 179 25.11 -1.44 -4.58
C GLY A 179 25.20 -2.89 -5.06
N ALA A 180 24.13 -3.68 -5.00
CA ALA A 180 24.09 -5.03 -5.56
C ALA A 180 24.46 -5.03 -7.06
N THR A 181 23.97 -4.05 -7.82
CA THR A 181 24.29 -3.89 -9.25
C THR A 181 25.79 -3.68 -9.46
N ASN A 182 26.42 -2.83 -8.67
CA ASN A 182 27.87 -2.57 -8.79
C ASN A 182 28.68 -3.82 -8.40
N ARG A 183 28.29 -4.51 -7.32
CA ARG A 183 28.95 -5.77 -6.93
C ARG A 183 28.81 -6.84 -8.03
N ASN A 184 27.63 -6.98 -8.60
CA ASN A 184 27.40 -7.92 -9.70
C ASN A 184 28.22 -7.55 -10.95
N LEU A 185 28.32 -6.25 -11.26
CA LEU A 185 29.15 -5.77 -12.36
C LEU A 185 30.64 -6.10 -12.14
N GLU A 186 31.15 -5.88 -10.93
CA GLU A 186 32.52 -6.23 -10.56
C GLU A 186 32.78 -7.75 -10.71
N ILE A 187 31.85 -8.60 -10.27
CA ILE A 187 31.94 -10.05 -10.45
C ILE A 187 31.97 -10.43 -11.93
N ILE A 188 31.06 -9.86 -12.74
CA ILE A 188 31.00 -10.13 -14.17
C ILE A 188 32.31 -9.70 -14.85
N LEU A 189 32.80 -8.49 -14.58
CA LEU A 189 34.02 -7.97 -15.16
C LEU A 189 35.24 -8.81 -14.77
N SER A 190 35.29 -9.31 -13.52
CA SER A 190 36.40 -10.18 -13.07
C SER A 190 36.34 -11.58 -13.68
N ALA A 191 35.16 -12.04 -14.13
CA ALA A 191 35.01 -13.35 -14.78
C ALA A 191 35.29 -13.33 -16.30
N VAL A 192 35.37 -12.15 -16.91
CA VAL A 192 35.57 -11.96 -18.36
C VAL A 192 36.99 -11.42 -18.68
N ALA A 193 37.75 -11.04 -17.65
CA ALA A 193 39.14 -10.60 -17.72
C ALA A 193 40.11 -11.80 -17.64
#